data_7618e2621de28c6dc5279ebe344b34b0
#
_entry.id   7618e2621de28c6dc5279ebe344b34b0
#
_cell.length_a   1.000
_cell.length_b   1.000
_cell.length_c   1.000
_cell.angle_alpha   90.00
_cell.angle_beta   90.00
_cell.angle_gamma   90.00
#
_symmetry.space_group_name_H-M   'P 1'
#
loop_
_entity.id
_entity.type
_entity.pdbx_description
1 polymer ?
#
loop_
_entity_poly.entity_id
_entity_poly.type
_entity_poly.pdbx_seq_one_letter_code
_entity_poly.pdbx_strand_id
1 'polypeptide(L)'
;MEQLLNITNEELPRETTAMARVFAAHVGKKSLSHQETMMRLTENLILARESGNSFITLEAEESAALLANPHFCRGEKALFHLEGSHLYLYREFHNEAALAEAIASKLQAPAPENAFSDAEIRAAFVKSGGPGTGKTTIIAALVTLEVKRNPGIVIEIAAPTGKAAELLTAGLAKACPEYPLKAETLHKLFKAQHGSGRFNCNGSNPLDCDLLIVDECSMISLDTAAKMFNGLKPGTRVVLSGDHRQLEAIGPGAVLDSLLTFDPGEREAARKLKKASTELTANYRSKLAPTIQELAKALREEDDVKLLTQRITNAASDHYCFKKSGKETHKEALESALSHWKKLPEVCAEITAGSRKQAFEMLKSFRIITASRVGQDGCIKFNEEIMKALDLDSPESPGSALLISQNCRRTALSNGDTGIVFTDSINGGVKVCFEHLEEPLSFHDLPPFESAFAMTVHKAQGSGFSEVFFPLPTKDTPLLTKELFYTALTRAAMKITISGTLEMVEAALMKKSCRSTALRKRILSQLEKADDEKKNL
;
A
#
# COMPACT_ATOMS: atom_id res chain seq x y z
N MET A 1 7.45 -6.47 -25.39
CA MET A 1 6.67 -7.65 -25.02
C MET A 1 7.51 -8.72 -24.32
N GLU A 2 8.75 -8.98 -24.73
CA GLU A 2 9.67 -9.92 -24.01
C GLU A 2 10.09 -9.49 -22.60
N GLN A 3 10.03 -8.22 -22.26
CA GLN A 3 10.41 -7.73 -20.90
C GLN A 3 9.36 -7.96 -19.80
N LEU A 4 8.11 -8.29 -20.15
CA LEU A 4 7.03 -8.55 -19.18
C LEU A 4 6.95 -10.03 -18.73
N LEU A 5 7.63 -10.94 -19.42
CA LEU A 5 7.64 -12.38 -19.12
C LEU A 5 8.90 -12.86 -18.39
N ASN A 6 9.86 -11.98 -18.14
CA ASN A 6 11.14 -12.33 -17.51
C ASN A 6 11.15 -12.16 -15.97
N ILE A 7 10.03 -12.43 -15.29
CA ILE A 7 10.11 -12.78 -13.88
C ILE A 7 10.61 -14.22 -13.83
N THR A 8 11.91 -14.40 -13.61
CA THR A 8 12.48 -15.73 -13.47
C THR A 8 11.92 -16.38 -12.22
N ASN A 9 11.66 -17.69 -12.27
CA ASN A 9 11.12 -18.50 -11.16
C ASN A 9 11.93 -18.41 -9.83
N GLU A 10 13.07 -17.72 -9.83
CA GLU A 10 13.94 -17.55 -8.67
C GLU A 10 13.50 -16.40 -7.74
N GLU A 11 12.57 -15.55 -8.15
CA GLU A 11 12.25 -14.25 -7.52
C GLU A 11 10.95 -14.23 -6.72
N LEU A 12 10.05 -15.19 -6.97
CA LEU A 12 8.86 -15.41 -6.16
C LEU A 12 9.17 -16.33 -4.98
N PRO A 13 8.46 -16.20 -3.85
CA PRO A 13 8.61 -17.15 -2.74
C PRO A 13 8.53 -18.59 -3.25
N ARG A 14 9.46 -19.44 -2.86
CA ARG A 14 9.51 -20.86 -3.30
C ARG A 14 8.17 -21.58 -3.10
N GLU A 15 7.45 -21.24 -2.06
CA GLU A 15 6.11 -21.76 -1.75
C GLU A 15 5.08 -21.35 -2.81
N THR A 16 5.08 -20.10 -3.27
CA THR A 16 4.17 -19.61 -4.32
C THR A 16 4.44 -20.32 -5.65
N THR A 17 5.71 -20.45 -6.04
CA THR A 17 6.10 -21.15 -7.26
C THR A 17 5.72 -22.65 -7.16
N ALA A 18 5.90 -23.29 -6.00
CA ALA A 18 5.50 -24.66 -5.77
C ALA A 18 3.99 -24.84 -5.88
N MET A 19 3.20 -23.95 -5.26
CA MET A 19 1.73 -23.98 -5.37
C MET A 19 1.25 -23.79 -6.82
N ALA A 20 1.84 -22.84 -7.55
CA ALA A 20 1.51 -22.60 -8.95
C ALA A 20 1.73 -23.87 -9.79
N ARG A 21 2.86 -24.56 -9.60
CA ARG A 21 3.18 -25.82 -10.28
C ARG A 21 2.22 -26.95 -9.92
N VAL A 22 1.87 -27.12 -8.65
CA VAL A 22 0.91 -28.14 -8.20
C VAL A 22 -0.46 -27.91 -8.83
N PHE A 23 -0.93 -26.67 -8.84
CA PHE A 23 -2.22 -26.33 -9.46
C PHE A 23 -2.17 -26.51 -10.98
N ALA A 24 -1.09 -26.08 -11.63
CA ALA A 24 -0.86 -26.27 -13.06
C ALA A 24 -0.85 -27.76 -13.45
N ALA A 25 -0.16 -28.61 -12.67
CA ALA A 25 -0.15 -30.05 -12.88
C ALA A 25 -1.55 -30.66 -12.73
N HIS A 26 -2.38 -30.17 -11.80
CA HIS A 26 -3.75 -30.62 -11.65
C HIS A 26 -4.61 -30.23 -12.86
N VAL A 27 -4.48 -29.02 -13.37
CA VAL A 27 -5.16 -28.56 -14.59
C VAL A 27 -4.72 -29.40 -15.79
N GLY A 28 -3.40 -29.63 -15.97
CA GLY A 28 -2.86 -30.46 -17.04
C GLY A 28 -3.46 -31.86 -17.05
N LYS A 29 -3.53 -32.53 -15.88
CA LYS A 29 -4.16 -33.85 -15.74
C LYS A 29 -5.64 -33.88 -16.12
N LYS A 30 -6.36 -32.77 -15.97
CA LYS A 30 -7.78 -32.64 -16.34
C LYS A 30 -7.99 -32.14 -17.75
N SER A 31 -6.95 -31.75 -18.47
CA SER A 31 -7.04 -31.26 -19.84
C SER A 31 -7.30 -32.42 -20.81
N LEU A 32 -8.25 -32.20 -21.73
CA LEU A 32 -8.62 -33.17 -22.78
C LEU A 32 -7.52 -33.30 -23.84
N SER A 33 -6.79 -32.18 -24.06
CA SER A 33 -5.70 -32.10 -25.03
C SER A 33 -4.73 -30.98 -24.60
N HIS A 34 -3.55 -30.91 -25.25
CA HIS A 34 -2.55 -29.84 -25.03
C HIS A 34 -2.13 -29.70 -23.55
N GLN A 35 -1.92 -30.81 -22.86
CA GLN A 35 -1.68 -30.83 -21.41
C GLN A 35 -0.50 -29.93 -20.97
N GLU A 36 0.62 -29.98 -21.68
CA GLU A 36 1.80 -29.15 -21.39
C GLU A 36 1.51 -27.66 -21.54
N THR A 37 0.85 -27.26 -22.64
CA THR A 37 0.43 -25.87 -22.87
C THR A 37 -0.51 -25.40 -21.77
N MET A 38 -1.49 -26.22 -21.38
CA MET A 38 -2.43 -25.89 -20.30
C MET A 38 -1.73 -25.78 -18.93
N MET A 39 -0.72 -26.59 -18.67
CA MET A 39 0.11 -26.47 -17.45
C MET A 39 0.87 -25.15 -17.46
N ARG A 40 1.58 -24.85 -18.54
CA ARG A 40 2.36 -23.62 -18.70
C ARG A 40 1.47 -22.37 -18.56
N LEU A 41 0.32 -22.33 -19.23
CA LEU A 41 -0.63 -21.23 -19.12
C LEU A 41 -1.12 -21.02 -17.70
N THR A 42 -1.44 -22.10 -17.00
CA THR A 42 -1.93 -22.04 -15.63
C THR A 42 -0.85 -21.53 -14.67
N GLU A 43 0.38 -22.03 -14.81
CA GLU A 43 1.52 -21.57 -14.01
C GLU A 43 1.78 -20.07 -14.27
N ASN A 44 1.89 -19.67 -15.54
CA ASN A 44 2.09 -18.26 -15.92
C ASN A 44 1.00 -17.34 -15.39
N LEU A 45 -0.26 -17.75 -15.45
CA LEU A 45 -1.38 -16.95 -14.96
C LEU A 45 -1.34 -16.75 -13.44
N ILE A 46 -0.97 -17.79 -12.69
CA ILE A 46 -0.84 -17.68 -11.23
C ILE A 46 0.36 -16.80 -10.87
N LEU A 47 1.50 -16.98 -11.53
CA LEU A 47 2.68 -16.16 -11.31
C LEU A 47 2.44 -14.68 -11.68
N ALA A 48 1.77 -14.43 -12.80
CA ALA A 48 1.35 -13.09 -13.20
C ALA A 48 0.42 -12.43 -12.16
N ARG A 49 -0.52 -13.20 -11.61
CA ARG A 49 -1.41 -12.74 -10.54
C ARG A 49 -0.63 -12.35 -9.28
N GLU A 50 0.31 -13.15 -8.85
CA GLU A 50 1.16 -12.86 -7.68
C GLU A 50 2.05 -11.62 -7.92
N SER A 51 2.39 -11.35 -9.18
CA SER A 51 3.08 -10.13 -9.60
C SER A 51 2.14 -8.93 -9.77
N GLY A 52 0.85 -9.08 -9.43
CA GLY A 52 -0.14 -7.99 -9.44
C GLY A 52 -0.94 -7.85 -10.74
N ASN A 53 -0.80 -8.73 -11.72
CA ASN A 53 -1.56 -8.69 -12.98
C ASN A 53 -2.95 -9.32 -12.80
N SER A 54 -3.96 -8.77 -13.46
CA SER A 54 -5.32 -9.36 -13.51
C SER A 54 -5.42 -10.45 -14.56
N PHE A 55 -4.62 -10.39 -15.62
CA PHE A 55 -4.66 -11.31 -16.77
C PHE A 55 -3.27 -11.50 -17.40
N ILE A 56 -3.17 -12.50 -18.26
CA ILE A 56 -2.07 -12.65 -19.23
C ILE A 56 -2.63 -12.57 -20.66
N THR A 57 -1.78 -12.15 -21.61
CA THR A 57 -2.16 -12.14 -23.04
C THR A 57 -1.68 -13.43 -23.69
N LEU A 58 -2.59 -14.12 -24.37
CA LEU A 58 -2.32 -15.39 -25.03
C LEU A 58 -1.89 -15.22 -26.47
N GLU A 59 -0.98 -16.06 -26.90
CA GLU A 59 -0.67 -16.30 -28.32
C GLU A 59 -1.77 -17.16 -28.98
N ALA A 60 -1.78 -17.20 -30.33
CA ALA A 60 -2.81 -17.92 -31.08
C ALA A 60 -2.86 -19.43 -30.75
N GLU A 61 -1.71 -20.07 -30.61
CA GLU A 61 -1.60 -21.48 -30.23
C GLU A 61 -2.12 -21.74 -28.80
N GLU A 62 -1.81 -20.87 -27.88
CA GLU A 62 -2.25 -20.94 -26.49
C GLU A 62 -3.77 -20.75 -26.38
N SER A 63 -4.33 -19.81 -27.14
CA SER A 63 -5.79 -19.60 -27.24
C SER A 63 -6.47 -20.84 -27.81
N ALA A 64 -5.91 -21.49 -28.84
CA ALA A 64 -6.43 -22.72 -29.42
C ALA A 64 -6.41 -23.89 -28.41
N ALA A 65 -5.32 -24.03 -27.64
CA ALA A 65 -5.23 -25.04 -26.57
C ALA A 65 -6.30 -24.85 -25.51
N LEU A 66 -6.58 -23.60 -25.10
CA LEU A 66 -7.62 -23.30 -24.13
C LEU A 66 -9.02 -23.58 -24.68
N LEU A 67 -9.29 -23.20 -25.93
CA LEU A 67 -10.58 -23.47 -26.61
C LEU A 67 -10.85 -24.96 -26.82
N ALA A 68 -9.79 -25.78 -26.95
CA ALA A 68 -9.89 -27.24 -26.98
C ALA A 68 -10.25 -27.85 -25.59
N ASN A 69 -10.19 -27.06 -24.52
CA ASN A 69 -10.51 -27.44 -23.15
C ASN A 69 -11.63 -26.55 -22.55
N PRO A 70 -12.81 -26.46 -23.17
CA PRO A 70 -13.84 -25.47 -22.85
C PRO A 70 -14.42 -25.60 -21.44
N HIS A 71 -14.30 -26.74 -20.80
CA HIS A 71 -14.79 -26.98 -19.44
C HIS A 71 -14.07 -26.15 -18.38
N PHE A 72 -12.88 -25.62 -18.67
CA PHE A 72 -12.18 -24.70 -17.77
C PHE A 72 -12.71 -23.26 -17.85
N CYS A 73 -13.41 -22.91 -18.95
CA CYS A 73 -13.95 -21.56 -19.18
C CYS A 73 -15.49 -21.50 -19.12
N ARG A 74 -16.18 -22.60 -18.91
CA ARG A 74 -17.66 -22.67 -18.95
C ARG A 74 -18.23 -23.33 -17.70
N GLY A 75 -19.45 -22.88 -17.32
CA GLY A 75 -20.23 -23.44 -16.21
C GLY A 75 -19.87 -22.84 -14.83
N GLU A 76 -20.61 -23.29 -13.82
CA GLU A 76 -20.49 -22.75 -12.44
C GLU A 76 -19.12 -22.96 -11.78
N LYS A 77 -18.32 -23.86 -12.30
CA LYS A 77 -16.97 -24.19 -11.80
C LYS A 77 -15.86 -23.76 -12.75
N ALA A 78 -16.13 -22.77 -13.60
CA ALA A 78 -15.11 -22.23 -14.48
C ALA A 78 -13.90 -21.73 -13.67
N LEU A 79 -12.71 -22.11 -14.10
CA LEU A 79 -11.46 -21.66 -13.48
C LEU A 79 -10.92 -20.40 -14.15
N PHE A 80 -11.15 -20.29 -15.45
CA PHE A 80 -10.63 -19.25 -16.31
C PHE A 80 -11.75 -18.48 -17.00
N HIS A 81 -11.42 -17.26 -17.40
CA HIS A 81 -12.23 -16.46 -18.32
C HIS A 81 -11.36 -15.93 -19.45
N LEU A 82 -11.78 -16.17 -20.70
CA LEU A 82 -11.10 -15.66 -21.90
C LEU A 82 -11.90 -14.52 -22.50
N GLU A 83 -11.31 -13.34 -22.59
CA GLU A 83 -11.86 -12.15 -23.22
C GLU A 83 -10.91 -11.68 -24.33
N GLY A 84 -11.25 -11.96 -25.59
CA GLY A 84 -10.32 -11.73 -26.71
C GLY A 84 -9.08 -12.62 -26.55
N SER A 85 -7.91 -12.01 -26.45
CA SER A 85 -6.64 -12.69 -26.15
C SER A 85 -6.25 -12.67 -24.66
N HIS A 86 -7.07 -12.09 -23.79
CA HIS A 86 -6.76 -11.95 -22.37
C HIS A 86 -7.33 -13.12 -21.56
N LEU A 87 -6.47 -13.85 -20.88
CA LEU A 87 -6.83 -14.94 -19.97
C LEU A 87 -6.77 -14.48 -18.52
N TYR A 88 -7.88 -14.62 -17.83
CA TYR A 88 -8.05 -14.30 -16.41
C TYR A 88 -8.27 -15.58 -15.60
N LEU A 89 -7.91 -15.55 -14.31
CA LEU A 89 -8.64 -16.35 -13.34
C LEU A 89 -10.08 -15.86 -13.27
N TYR A 90 -11.06 -16.77 -13.24
CA TYR A 90 -12.50 -16.44 -13.27
C TYR A 90 -12.88 -15.40 -12.21
N ARG A 91 -12.34 -15.55 -11.00
CA ARG A 91 -12.59 -14.61 -9.90
C ARG A 91 -12.06 -13.20 -10.18
N GLU A 92 -10.87 -13.09 -10.74
CA GLU A 92 -10.27 -11.77 -11.01
C GLU A 92 -11.04 -11.02 -12.11
N PHE A 93 -11.50 -11.73 -13.12
CA PHE A 93 -12.38 -11.15 -14.15
C PHE A 93 -13.67 -10.59 -13.54
N HIS A 94 -14.35 -11.38 -12.69
CA HIS A 94 -15.61 -10.95 -12.06
C HIS A 94 -15.40 -9.80 -11.08
N ASN A 95 -14.34 -9.80 -10.31
CA ASN A 95 -14.00 -8.70 -9.42
C ASN A 95 -13.76 -7.40 -10.21
N GLU A 96 -13.05 -7.48 -11.33
CA GLU A 96 -12.75 -6.32 -12.18
C GLU A 96 -14.01 -5.79 -12.87
N ALA A 97 -14.87 -6.67 -13.38
CA ALA A 97 -16.12 -6.31 -14.03
C ALA A 97 -17.11 -5.66 -13.03
N ALA A 98 -17.31 -6.28 -11.88
CA ALA A 98 -18.20 -5.77 -10.83
C ALA A 98 -17.71 -4.42 -10.27
N LEU A 99 -16.41 -4.27 -10.06
CA LEU A 99 -15.83 -3.01 -9.62
C LEU A 99 -16.02 -1.92 -10.67
N ALA A 100 -15.80 -2.22 -11.94
CA ALA A 100 -16.00 -1.26 -13.03
C ALA A 100 -17.44 -0.77 -13.11
N GLU A 101 -18.42 -1.68 -13.00
CA GLU A 101 -19.83 -1.36 -12.98
C GLU A 101 -20.20 -0.47 -11.78
N ALA A 102 -19.74 -0.83 -10.58
CA ALA A 102 -20.00 -0.09 -9.36
C ALA A 102 -19.41 1.34 -9.41
N ILE A 103 -18.19 1.50 -9.92
CA ILE A 103 -17.57 2.83 -10.10
C ILE A 103 -18.33 3.63 -11.16
N ALA A 104 -18.65 3.04 -12.30
CA ALA A 104 -19.40 3.73 -13.36
C ALA A 104 -20.78 4.21 -12.85
N SER A 105 -21.48 3.38 -12.08
CA SER A 105 -22.75 3.75 -11.43
C SER A 105 -22.59 4.96 -10.50
N LYS A 106 -21.53 4.99 -9.67
CA LYS A 106 -21.25 6.15 -8.79
C LYS A 106 -20.95 7.43 -9.58
N LEU A 107 -20.22 7.33 -10.70
CA LEU A 107 -19.89 8.46 -11.57
C LEU A 107 -21.09 9.01 -12.36
N GLN A 108 -22.14 8.23 -12.50
CA GLN A 108 -23.39 8.63 -13.16
C GLN A 108 -24.43 9.18 -12.19
N ALA A 109 -24.24 8.97 -10.89
CA ALA A 109 -25.13 9.52 -9.88
C ALA A 109 -25.19 11.06 -9.97
N PRO A 110 -26.36 11.67 -9.76
CA PRO A 110 -26.46 13.14 -9.81
C PRO A 110 -25.56 13.76 -8.75
N ALA A 111 -24.93 14.87 -9.13
CA ALA A 111 -24.18 15.68 -8.16
C ALA A 111 -25.14 16.20 -7.07
N PRO A 112 -24.66 16.39 -5.83
CA PRO A 112 -25.46 17.03 -4.79
C PRO A 112 -25.98 18.40 -5.28
N GLU A 113 -27.27 18.68 -5.04
CA GLU A 113 -27.94 19.88 -5.53
C GLU A 113 -27.30 21.20 -5.06
N ASN A 114 -26.62 21.17 -3.91
CA ASN A 114 -25.97 22.34 -3.32
C ASN A 114 -24.45 22.16 -3.31
N ALA A 115 -23.77 22.73 -4.28
CA ALA A 115 -22.31 22.88 -4.23
C ALA A 115 -21.93 23.85 -3.09
N PHE A 116 -20.81 23.59 -2.42
CA PHE A 116 -20.27 24.54 -1.45
C PHE A 116 -19.74 25.78 -2.14
N SER A 117 -20.00 26.95 -1.59
CA SER A 117 -19.41 28.19 -2.04
C SER A 117 -17.91 28.25 -1.73
N ASP A 118 -17.16 29.01 -2.51
CA ASP A 118 -15.72 29.24 -2.28
C ASP A 118 -15.44 29.77 -0.85
N ALA A 119 -16.36 30.58 -0.30
CA ALA A 119 -16.23 31.10 1.07
C ALA A 119 -16.35 30.01 2.12
N GLU A 120 -17.30 29.07 1.98
CA GLU A 120 -17.46 27.93 2.88
C GLU A 120 -16.25 26.99 2.80
N ILE A 121 -15.77 26.71 1.57
CA ILE A 121 -14.57 25.90 1.35
C ILE A 121 -13.38 26.54 2.07
N ARG A 122 -13.10 27.83 1.83
CA ARG A 122 -12.00 28.54 2.49
C ARG A 122 -12.12 28.52 4.02
N ALA A 123 -13.33 28.75 4.56
CA ALA A 123 -13.56 28.74 5.99
C ALA A 123 -13.30 27.36 6.63
N ALA A 124 -13.64 26.25 5.93
CA ALA A 124 -13.36 24.91 6.37
C ALA A 124 -11.84 24.62 6.41
N PHE A 125 -11.08 25.08 5.40
CA PHE A 125 -9.62 24.96 5.36
C PHE A 125 -8.92 25.77 6.45
N VAL A 126 -9.40 26.98 6.76
CA VAL A 126 -8.86 27.80 7.85
C VAL A 126 -9.05 27.11 9.21
N LYS A 127 -10.19 26.44 9.43
CA LYS A 127 -10.44 25.67 10.66
C LYS A 127 -9.61 24.40 10.75
N SER A 128 -9.36 23.74 9.63
CA SER A 128 -8.61 22.48 9.57
C SER A 128 -7.10 22.67 9.55
N GLY A 129 -6.60 23.89 9.61
CA GLY A 129 -5.19 24.26 9.49
C GLY A 129 -4.31 23.66 10.58
N GLY A 130 -3.64 22.55 10.27
CA GLY A 130 -2.56 21.94 11.04
C GLY A 130 -1.43 21.46 10.12
N PRO A 131 -0.17 21.37 10.59
CA PRO A 131 0.95 20.90 9.80
C PRO A 131 0.80 19.41 9.55
N GLY A 132 0.56 19.03 8.32
CA GLY A 132 0.45 17.65 7.89
C GLY A 132 0.45 17.55 6.37
N THR A 133 0.33 16.37 5.84
CA THR A 133 0.10 16.17 4.42
C THR A 133 -1.22 16.83 4.04
N GLY A 134 -1.28 17.56 2.94
CA GLY A 134 -2.50 18.21 2.47
C GLY A 134 -3.73 17.29 2.40
N LYS A 135 -3.54 15.97 2.26
CA LYS A 135 -4.61 14.96 2.24
C LYS A 135 -5.48 14.98 3.51
N THR A 136 -4.89 14.83 4.69
CA THR A 136 -5.64 14.81 5.97
C THR A 136 -6.37 16.13 6.21
N THR A 137 -5.76 17.27 5.84
CA THR A 137 -6.39 18.59 5.95
C THR A 137 -7.62 18.70 5.03
N ILE A 138 -7.52 18.17 3.81
CA ILE A 138 -8.64 18.15 2.86
C ILE A 138 -9.76 17.24 3.37
N ILE A 139 -9.44 16.06 3.89
CA ILE A 139 -10.43 15.15 4.49
C ILE A 139 -11.15 15.85 5.65
N ALA A 140 -10.42 16.51 6.55
CA ALA A 140 -11.01 17.24 7.68
C ALA A 140 -11.90 18.39 7.20
N ALA A 141 -11.48 19.15 6.20
CA ALA A 141 -12.28 20.22 5.59
C ALA A 141 -13.57 19.67 4.95
N LEU A 142 -13.47 18.55 4.22
CA LEU A 142 -14.61 17.87 3.62
C LEU A 142 -15.62 17.42 4.69
N VAL A 143 -15.14 16.74 5.74
CA VAL A 143 -15.97 16.34 6.89
C VAL A 143 -16.70 17.55 7.49
N THR A 144 -15.98 18.62 7.77
CA THR A 144 -16.55 19.86 8.32
C THR A 144 -17.66 20.43 7.43
N LEU A 145 -17.45 20.45 6.12
CA LEU A 145 -18.44 20.94 5.14
C LEU A 145 -19.67 20.02 5.08
N GLU A 146 -19.47 18.73 5.03
CA GLU A 146 -20.57 17.76 4.91
C GLU A 146 -21.45 17.74 6.18
N VAL A 147 -20.84 17.75 7.37
CA VAL A 147 -21.59 17.82 8.63
C VAL A 147 -22.35 19.14 8.77
N LYS A 148 -21.78 20.26 8.33
CA LYS A 148 -22.52 21.54 8.30
C LYS A 148 -23.72 21.51 7.36
N ARG A 149 -23.59 20.85 6.19
CA ARG A 149 -24.67 20.73 5.22
C ARG A 149 -25.79 19.82 5.77
N ASN A 150 -25.41 18.72 6.36
CA ASN A 150 -26.32 17.71 6.92
C ASN A 150 -25.78 17.21 8.28
N PRO A 151 -26.25 17.78 9.40
CA PRO A 151 -25.81 17.36 10.73
C PRO A 151 -26.10 15.88 11.06
N GLY A 152 -27.01 15.24 10.33
CA GLY A 152 -27.35 13.82 10.50
C GLY A 152 -26.59 12.88 9.55
N ILE A 153 -25.62 13.37 8.80
CA ILE A 153 -24.86 12.55 7.85
C ILE A 153 -24.03 11.48 8.57
N VAL A 154 -24.09 10.26 8.09
CA VAL A 154 -23.28 9.14 8.57
C VAL A 154 -22.01 9.07 7.72
N ILE A 155 -20.87 9.43 8.33
CA ILE A 155 -19.56 9.41 7.68
C ILE A 155 -18.73 8.28 8.26
N GLU A 156 -18.27 7.38 7.40
CA GLU A 156 -17.32 6.34 7.74
C GLU A 156 -15.95 6.65 7.12
N ILE A 157 -14.89 6.41 7.89
CA ILE A 157 -13.52 6.67 7.45
C ILE A 157 -12.68 5.42 7.61
N ALA A 158 -11.96 5.05 6.56
CA ALA A 158 -11.17 3.84 6.54
C ALA A 158 -9.77 4.02 5.94
N ALA A 159 -8.89 3.07 6.24
CA ALA A 159 -7.60 2.90 5.60
C ALA A 159 -7.28 1.41 5.41
N PRO A 160 -6.35 1.03 4.50
CA PRO A 160 -5.99 -0.37 4.30
C PRO A 160 -5.31 -1.02 5.50
N THR A 161 -4.52 -0.25 6.27
CA THR A 161 -3.72 -0.75 7.40
C THR A 161 -4.12 -0.11 8.71
N GLY A 162 -3.87 -0.81 9.84
CA GLY A 162 -4.12 -0.28 11.19
C GLY A 162 -3.35 1.00 11.46
N LYS A 163 -2.06 1.02 11.07
CA LYS A 163 -1.21 2.20 11.27
C LYS A 163 -1.69 3.43 10.50
N ALA A 164 -2.12 3.25 9.24
CA ALA A 164 -2.70 4.35 8.47
C ALA A 164 -4.00 4.87 9.09
N ALA A 165 -4.87 3.97 9.58
CA ALA A 165 -6.11 4.34 10.27
C ALA A 165 -5.84 5.11 11.57
N GLU A 166 -4.85 4.67 12.37
CA GLU A 166 -4.41 5.36 13.59
C GLU A 166 -3.92 6.79 13.30
N LEU A 167 -3.00 6.92 12.33
CA LEU A 167 -2.46 8.22 11.94
C LEU A 167 -3.53 9.16 11.38
N LEU A 168 -4.47 8.63 10.61
CA LEU A 168 -5.60 9.39 10.09
C LEU A 168 -6.51 9.85 11.22
N THR A 169 -6.84 8.98 12.18
CA THR A 169 -7.62 9.32 13.38
C THR A 169 -6.95 10.44 14.18
N ALA A 170 -5.65 10.30 14.47
CA ALA A 170 -4.90 11.32 15.20
C ALA A 170 -4.81 12.67 14.43
N GLY A 171 -4.71 12.61 13.12
CA GLY A 171 -4.73 13.79 12.24
C GLY A 171 -6.08 14.50 12.25
N LEU A 172 -7.18 13.75 12.16
CA LEU A 172 -8.55 14.29 12.21
C LEU A 172 -8.88 14.89 13.57
N ALA A 173 -8.50 14.23 14.67
CA ALA A 173 -8.70 14.75 16.03
C ALA A 173 -8.02 16.13 16.24
N LYS A 174 -6.90 16.38 15.56
CA LYS A 174 -6.23 17.70 15.59
C LYS A 174 -6.88 18.72 14.66
N ALA A 175 -7.32 18.27 13.47
CA ALA A 175 -7.80 19.15 12.41
C ALA A 175 -9.28 19.53 12.57
N CYS A 176 -10.11 18.65 13.11
CA CYS A 176 -11.54 18.88 13.36
C CYS A 176 -11.97 18.26 14.70
N PRO A 177 -11.51 18.80 15.84
CA PRO A 177 -11.78 18.23 17.16
C PRO A 177 -13.26 18.24 17.55
N GLU A 178 -14.08 19.09 16.93
CA GLU A 178 -15.53 19.13 17.10
C GLU A 178 -16.27 17.90 16.57
N TYR A 179 -15.62 17.10 15.72
CA TYR A 179 -16.17 15.87 15.13
C TYR A 179 -15.27 14.68 15.50
N PRO A 180 -15.57 13.91 16.55
CA PRO A 180 -14.73 12.81 17.03
C PRO A 180 -14.82 11.58 16.10
N LEU A 181 -14.35 11.70 14.87
CA LEU A 181 -14.31 10.63 13.90
C LEU A 181 -13.13 9.72 14.13
N LYS A 182 -13.37 8.43 14.01
CA LYS A 182 -12.36 7.38 14.11
C LYS A 182 -12.25 6.65 12.79
N ALA A 183 -11.05 6.60 12.24
CA ALA A 183 -10.78 5.77 11.09
C ALA A 183 -10.55 4.32 11.54
N GLU A 184 -11.06 3.37 10.76
CA GLU A 184 -10.87 1.94 10.97
C GLU A 184 -10.18 1.29 9.76
N THR A 185 -9.68 0.05 9.90
CA THR A 185 -9.24 -0.68 8.71
C THR A 185 -10.46 -1.10 7.88
N LEU A 186 -10.32 -1.14 6.55
CA LEU A 186 -11.40 -1.62 5.66
C LEU A 186 -11.92 -3.00 6.11
N HIS A 187 -11.03 -3.90 6.49
CA HIS A 187 -11.41 -5.23 6.97
C HIS A 187 -12.26 -5.20 8.24
N LYS A 188 -11.98 -4.26 9.15
CA LYS A 188 -12.75 -4.09 10.38
C LYS A 188 -14.09 -3.43 10.10
N LEU A 189 -14.10 -2.34 9.33
CA LEU A 189 -15.31 -1.59 8.97
C LEU A 189 -16.32 -2.48 8.23
N PHE A 190 -15.86 -3.25 7.24
CA PHE A 190 -16.70 -4.18 6.47
C PHE A 190 -16.90 -5.54 7.15
N LYS A 191 -16.43 -5.71 8.39
CA LYS A 191 -16.61 -6.91 9.22
C LYS A 191 -16.10 -8.18 8.51
N ALA A 192 -14.82 -8.16 8.09
CA ALA A 192 -14.20 -9.30 7.42
C ALA A 192 -14.27 -10.58 8.26
N GLN A 193 -14.63 -11.69 7.62
CA GLN A 193 -14.68 -13.01 8.23
C GLN A 193 -13.29 -13.65 8.24
N HIS A 194 -12.90 -14.20 9.37
CA HIS A 194 -11.64 -14.93 9.51
C HIS A 194 -11.61 -16.16 8.57
N GLY A 195 -10.49 -16.35 7.88
CA GLY A 195 -10.23 -17.53 7.06
C GLY A 195 -10.93 -17.58 5.69
N SER A 196 -12.04 -16.85 5.49
CA SER A 196 -12.77 -16.85 4.21
C SER A 196 -12.46 -15.67 3.30
N GLY A 197 -11.87 -14.60 3.85
CA GLY A 197 -11.66 -13.34 3.15
C GLY A 197 -12.94 -12.65 2.69
N ARG A 198 -14.12 -13.09 3.14
CA ARG A 198 -15.42 -12.48 2.84
C ARG A 198 -15.71 -11.30 3.77
N PHE A 199 -16.46 -10.33 3.29
CA PHE A 199 -16.99 -9.24 4.09
C PHE A 199 -18.44 -9.54 4.50
N ASN A 200 -18.81 -9.28 5.76
CA ASN A 200 -20.20 -9.37 6.20
C ASN A 200 -21.05 -8.23 5.65
N CYS A 201 -20.43 -7.03 5.47
CA CYS A 201 -21.07 -5.98 4.70
C CYS A 201 -20.91 -6.30 3.22
N ASN A 202 -22.03 -6.53 2.52
CA ASN A 202 -22.10 -6.93 1.12
C ASN A 202 -23.43 -6.47 0.51
N GLY A 203 -23.71 -6.79 -0.76
CA GLY A 203 -24.91 -6.36 -1.46
C GLY A 203 -26.24 -6.71 -0.75
N SER A 204 -26.28 -7.79 0.03
CA SER A 204 -27.47 -8.19 0.80
C SER A 204 -27.52 -7.53 2.21
N ASN A 205 -26.40 -7.05 2.71
CA ASN A 205 -26.27 -6.38 4.01
C ASN A 205 -25.25 -5.24 3.88
N PRO A 206 -25.61 -4.13 3.22
CA PRO A 206 -24.69 -3.04 2.95
C PRO A 206 -24.30 -2.28 4.24
N LEU A 207 -23.14 -1.66 4.21
CA LEU A 207 -22.68 -0.72 5.22
C LEU A 207 -23.61 0.50 5.24
N ASP A 208 -24.10 0.83 6.43
CA ASP A 208 -25.01 1.96 6.63
C ASP A 208 -24.22 3.26 6.77
N CYS A 209 -23.85 3.87 5.65
CA CYS A 209 -23.21 5.18 5.62
C CYS A 209 -23.62 6.00 4.38
N ASP A 210 -23.57 7.32 4.51
CA ASP A 210 -23.87 8.27 3.43
C ASP A 210 -22.60 8.68 2.67
N LEU A 211 -21.47 8.72 3.39
CA LEU A 211 -20.16 9.06 2.86
C LEU A 211 -19.11 8.09 3.41
N LEU A 212 -18.39 7.41 2.53
CA LEU A 212 -17.21 6.65 2.85
C LEU A 212 -15.97 7.40 2.36
N ILE A 213 -15.03 7.64 3.25
CA ILE A 213 -13.72 8.22 2.93
C ILE A 213 -12.66 7.14 3.17
N VAL A 214 -11.85 6.86 2.15
CA VAL A 214 -10.78 5.86 2.26
C VAL A 214 -9.45 6.53 1.91
N ASP A 215 -8.50 6.51 2.84
CA ASP A 215 -7.14 7.02 2.62
C ASP A 215 -6.16 5.87 2.32
N GLU A 216 -4.98 6.22 1.79
CA GLU A 216 -3.93 5.28 1.34
C GLU A 216 -4.44 4.23 0.33
N CYS A 217 -5.31 4.65 -0.61
CA CYS A 217 -5.95 3.74 -1.58
C CYS A 217 -4.99 3.06 -2.56
N SER A 218 -3.73 3.51 -2.69
CA SER A 218 -2.70 2.81 -3.46
C SER A 218 -2.46 1.38 -2.97
N MET A 219 -2.76 1.11 -1.69
CA MET A 219 -2.59 -0.19 -1.05
C MET A 219 -3.83 -1.10 -1.16
N ILE A 220 -4.88 -0.70 -1.89
CA ILE A 220 -6.12 -1.49 -2.00
C ILE A 220 -6.05 -2.37 -3.25
N SER A 221 -6.10 -3.71 -3.03
CA SER A 221 -6.17 -4.68 -4.12
C SER A 221 -7.52 -4.67 -4.84
N LEU A 222 -7.56 -5.19 -6.07
CA LEU A 222 -8.78 -5.35 -6.85
C LEU A 222 -9.87 -6.11 -6.08
N ASP A 223 -9.52 -7.23 -5.43
CA ASP A 223 -10.44 -8.04 -4.62
C ASP A 223 -11.03 -7.23 -3.45
N THR A 224 -10.20 -6.48 -2.74
CA THR A 224 -10.66 -5.64 -1.62
C THR A 224 -11.55 -4.50 -2.10
N ALA A 225 -11.18 -3.84 -3.20
CA ALA A 225 -12.00 -2.77 -3.79
C ALA A 225 -13.35 -3.29 -4.28
N ALA A 226 -13.38 -4.43 -4.98
CA ALA A 226 -14.63 -5.04 -5.44
C ALA A 226 -15.57 -5.38 -4.28
N LYS A 227 -15.05 -5.97 -3.20
CA LYS A 227 -15.82 -6.27 -1.98
C LYS A 227 -16.31 -5.02 -1.28
N MET A 228 -15.46 -3.99 -1.17
CA MET A 228 -15.81 -2.70 -0.58
C MET A 228 -16.99 -2.08 -1.34
N PHE A 229 -16.87 -1.93 -2.65
CA PHE A 229 -17.96 -1.32 -3.45
C PHE A 229 -19.25 -2.14 -3.42
N ASN A 230 -19.16 -3.48 -3.46
CA ASN A 230 -20.31 -4.36 -3.30
C ASN A 230 -20.99 -4.24 -1.92
N GLY A 231 -20.25 -3.84 -0.90
CA GLY A 231 -20.76 -3.65 0.45
C GLY A 231 -21.34 -2.27 0.72
N LEU A 232 -21.50 -1.40 -0.28
CA LEU A 232 -22.04 -0.05 -0.14
C LEU A 232 -23.47 0.06 -0.63
N LYS A 233 -24.28 0.92 0.02
CA LYS A 233 -25.59 1.30 -0.50
C LYS A 233 -25.45 2.04 -1.85
N PRO A 234 -26.45 1.98 -2.74
CA PRO A 234 -26.44 2.74 -4.00
C PRO A 234 -26.17 4.24 -3.80
N GLY A 235 -26.78 4.88 -2.82
CA GLY A 235 -26.63 6.31 -2.52
C GLY A 235 -25.36 6.73 -1.79
N THR A 236 -24.55 5.80 -1.26
CA THR A 236 -23.32 6.13 -0.56
C THR A 236 -22.33 6.82 -1.49
N ARG A 237 -21.85 8.00 -1.12
CA ARG A 237 -20.75 8.68 -1.79
C ARG A 237 -19.41 8.12 -1.33
N VAL A 238 -18.42 8.10 -2.22
CA VAL A 238 -17.10 7.54 -1.94
C VAL A 238 -16.01 8.54 -2.30
N VAL A 239 -15.09 8.77 -1.37
CA VAL A 239 -13.88 9.55 -1.58
C VAL A 239 -12.68 8.64 -1.39
N LEU A 240 -11.90 8.47 -2.46
CA LEU A 240 -10.66 7.69 -2.46
C LEU A 240 -9.48 8.66 -2.44
N SER A 241 -8.62 8.54 -1.44
CA SER A 241 -7.41 9.34 -1.28
C SER A 241 -6.19 8.43 -1.30
N GLY A 242 -5.12 8.84 -1.97
CA GLY A 242 -3.91 8.05 -2.06
C GLY A 242 -2.87 8.69 -2.98
N ASP A 243 -1.76 8.01 -3.16
CA ASP A 243 -0.71 8.39 -4.10
C ASP A 243 -0.47 7.21 -5.06
N HIS A 244 -0.99 7.32 -6.28
CA HIS A 244 -0.91 6.27 -7.31
C HIS A 244 0.51 5.99 -7.82
N ARG A 245 1.48 6.83 -7.44
CA ARG A 245 2.90 6.66 -7.78
C ARG A 245 3.71 5.96 -6.69
N GLN A 246 3.11 5.74 -5.51
CA GLN A 246 3.68 4.85 -4.50
C GLN A 246 3.48 3.40 -4.90
N LEU A 247 4.14 2.51 -4.16
CA LEU A 247 3.96 1.06 -4.35
C LEU A 247 2.48 0.68 -4.33
N GLU A 248 2.08 -0.10 -5.29
CA GLU A 248 0.74 -0.65 -5.41
C GLU A 248 0.48 -1.75 -4.38
N ALA A 249 -0.79 -2.09 -4.22
CA ALA A 249 -1.24 -3.13 -3.31
C ALA A 249 -0.59 -4.49 -3.59
N ILE A 250 -0.42 -5.31 -2.56
CA ILE A 250 -0.12 -6.73 -2.73
C ILE A 250 -1.38 -7.41 -3.28
N GLY A 251 -1.26 -8.04 -4.46
CA GLY A 251 -2.37 -8.68 -5.18
C GLY A 251 -2.71 -8.00 -6.51
N PRO A 252 -3.61 -8.59 -7.30
CA PRO A 252 -3.87 -8.16 -8.67
C PRO A 252 -4.56 -6.80 -8.76
N GLY A 253 -4.30 -6.13 -9.89
CA GLY A 253 -4.91 -4.86 -10.29
C GLY A 253 -4.20 -3.63 -9.71
N ALA A 254 -4.32 -2.52 -10.41
CA ALA A 254 -3.84 -1.20 -10.06
C ALA A 254 -5.04 -0.26 -9.96
N VAL A 255 -5.84 -0.39 -8.88
CA VAL A 255 -7.14 0.26 -8.79
C VAL A 255 -7.01 1.77 -8.86
N LEU A 256 -6.20 2.36 -7.98
CA LEU A 256 -6.05 3.82 -7.93
C LEU A 256 -5.40 4.37 -9.20
N ASP A 257 -4.38 3.71 -9.72
CA ASP A 257 -3.72 4.09 -10.96
C ASP A 257 -4.68 4.02 -12.16
N SER A 258 -5.50 2.97 -12.25
CA SER A 258 -6.55 2.84 -13.29
C SER A 258 -7.57 4.00 -13.27
N LEU A 259 -7.77 4.65 -12.13
CA LEU A 259 -8.68 5.78 -11.99
C LEU A 259 -8.02 7.13 -12.32
N LEU A 260 -6.72 7.27 -12.09
CA LEU A 260 -6.01 8.56 -12.13
C LEU A 260 -5.09 8.75 -13.34
N THR A 261 -4.71 7.68 -14.04
CA THR A 261 -3.90 7.77 -15.27
C THR A 261 -4.80 8.11 -16.46
N PHE A 262 -4.50 9.22 -17.15
CA PHE A 262 -5.28 9.71 -18.29
C PHE A 262 -4.40 9.73 -19.55
N ASP A 263 -4.87 9.06 -20.60
CA ASP A 263 -4.18 9.03 -21.89
C ASP A 263 -4.58 10.25 -22.77
N PRO A 264 -3.62 10.83 -23.51
CA PRO A 264 -3.93 11.86 -24.49
C PRO A 264 -4.87 11.31 -25.57
N GLY A 265 -6.03 11.95 -25.78
CA GLY A 265 -7.00 11.55 -26.80
C GLY A 265 -8.14 10.69 -26.32
N GLU A 266 -8.26 10.41 -25.03
CA GLU A 266 -9.40 9.69 -24.47
C GLU A 266 -10.75 10.40 -24.71
N ARG A 267 -11.81 9.58 -24.87
CA ARG A 267 -13.16 10.00 -25.21
C ARG A 267 -13.89 10.75 -24.08
N GLU A 268 -15.11 11.22 -24.35
CA GLU A 268 -16.00 11.94 -23.42
C GLU A 268 -16.18 11.22 -22.07
N ALA A 269 -16.28 9.87 -22.08
CA ALA A 269 -16.39 9.06 -20.87
C ALA A 269 -15.21 9.28 -19.90
N ALA A 270 -13.99 9.48 -20.39
CA ALA A 270 -12.81 9.78 -19.57
C ALA A 270 -12.90 11.16 -18.90
N ARG A 271 -13.63 12.11 -19.50
CA ARG A 271 -13.84 13.45 -18.89
C ARG A 271 -14.66 13.38 -17.61
N LYS A 272 -15.61 12.43 -17.50
CA LYS A 272 -16.39 12.23 -16.26
C LYS A 272 -15.47 11.76 -15.13
N LEU A 273 -14.61 10.80 -15.41
CA LEU A 273 -13.63 10.30 -14.43
C LEU A 273 -12.63 11.40 -14.05
N LYS A 274 -12.15 12.18 -15.02
CA LYS A 274 -11.25 13.30 -14.77
C LYS A 274 -11.89 14.41 -13.93
N LYS A 275 -13.17 14.72 -14.15
CA LYS A 275 -13.92 15.68 -13.33
C LYS A 275 -14.12 15.20 -11.89
N ALA A 276 -14.19 13.88 -11.66
CA ALA A 276 -14.32 13.30 -10.34
C ALA A 276 -12.97 13.10 -9.62
N SER A 277 -11.85 13.47 -10.26
CA SER A 277 -10.51 13.32 -9.71
C SER A 277 -9.79 14.67 -9.60
N THR A 278 -8.92 14.79 -8.59
CA THR A 278 -8.10 15.98 -8.36
C THR A 278 -6.73 15.55 -7.88
N GLU A 279 -5.68 16.07 -8.50
CA GLU A 279 -4.30 15.89 -8.07
C GLU A 279 -3.86 17.07 -7.18
N LEU A 280 -3.33 16.75 -6.00
CA LEU A 280 -2.78 17.74 -5.09
C LEU A 280 -1.35 18.06 -5.51
N THR A 281 -1.11 19.26 -6.00
CA THR A 281 0.21 19.69 -6.49
C THR A 281 1.03 20.39 -5.41
N ALA A 282 0.38 21.02 -4.41
CA ALA A 282 1.07 21.71 -3.33
C ALA A 282 1.50 20.73 -2.22
N ASN A 283 2.79 20.69 -1.93
CA ASN A 283 3.34 19.89 -0.84
C ASN A 283 3.84 20.75 0.30
N TYR A 284 3.11 20.81 1.40
CA TYR A 284 3.46 21.64 2.56
C TYR A 284 4.64 21.07 3.40
N ARG A 285 4.99 19.77 3.22
CA ARG A 285 6.20 19.18 3.82
C ARG A 285 7.49 19.70 3.18
N SER A 286 7.41 20.31 2.00
CA SER A 286 8.57 20.83 1.26
C SER A 286 9.42 21.85 2.04
N LYS A 287 8.84 22.51 3.03
CA LYS A 287 9.56 23.48 3.86
C LYS A 287 10.59 22.85 4.81
N LEU A 288 10.41 21.57 5.19
CA LEU A 288 11.29 20.87 6.15
C LEU A 288 12.43 20.10 5.46
N ALA A 289 12.21 19.62 4.23
CA ALA A 289 13.22 18.84 3.50
C ALA A 289 13.09 19.10 1.97
N PRO A 290 13.50 20.28 1.49
CA PRO A 290 13.27 20.69 0.10
C PRO A 290 13.90 19.75 -0.93
N THR A 291 15.13 19.28 -0.69
CA THR A 291 15.83 18.37 -1.61
C THR A 291 15.10 17.03 -1.80
N ILE A 292 14.53 16.48 -0.73
CA ILE A 292 13.72 15.24 -0.82
C ILE A 292 12.50 15.48 -1.72
N GLN A 293 11.86 16.64 -1.60
CA GLN A 293 10.68 16.98 -2.39
C GLN A 293 11.01 17.25 -3.86
N GLU A 294 12.13 17.90 -4.14
CA GLU A 294 12.62 18.10 -5.51
C GLU A 294 12.92 16.76 -6.20
N LEU A 295 13.58 15.84 -5.49
CA LEU A 295 13.85 14.50 -6.02
C LEU A 295 12.55 13.69 -6.19
N ALA A 296 11.63 13.76 -5.23
CA ALA A 296 10.33 13.11 -5.34
C ALA A 296 9.52 13.66 -6.53
N LYS A 297 9.59 14.98 -6.77
CA LYS A 297 8.98 15.60 -7.94
C LYS A 297 9.66 15.15 -9.24
N ALA A 298 10.98 15.13 -9.29
CA ALA A 298 11.72 14.66 -10.45
C ALA A 298 11.39 13.19 -10.78
N LEU A 299 11.31 12.32 -9.77
CA LEU A 299 10.89 10.93 -9.96
C LEU A 299 9.47 10.79 -10.53
N ARG A 300 8.59 11.75 -10.30
CA ARG A 300 7.22 11.75 -10.84
C ARG A 300 7.13 12.25 -12.27
N GLU A 301 7.88 13.28 -12.60
CA GLU A 301 7.70 14.08 -13.82
C GLU A 301 8.74 13.80 -14.90
N GLU A 302 9.90 13.24 -14.53
CA GLU A 302 11.02 13.00 -15.45
C GLU A 302 11.06 11.53 -15.87
N ASP A 303 11.18 11.30 -17.18
CA ASP A 303 11.33 9.97 -17.76
C ASP A 303 12.77 9.67 -18.21
N ASP A 304 13.65 10.67 -18.28
CA ASP A 304 15.06 10.46 -18.60
C ASP A 304 15.81 9.83 -17.41
N VAL A 305 16.06 8.54 -17.52
CA VAL A 305 16.74 7.74 -16.48
C VAL A 305 18.13 8.28 -16.16
N LYS A 306 18.90 8.73 -17.19
CA LYS A 306 20.25 9.24 -16.96
C LYS A 306 20.24 10.55 -16.20
N LEU A 307 19.33 11.46 -16.56
CA LEU A 307 19.15 12.73 -15.85
C LEU A 307 18.71 12.50 -14.42
N LEU A 308 17.73 11.59 -14.20
CA LEU A 308 17.29 11.22 -12.86
C LEU A 308 18.41 10.62 -12.01
N THR A 309 19.20 9.70 -12.57
CA THR A 309 20.36 9.10 -11.89
C THR A 309 21.34 10.19 -11.48
N GLN A 310 21.67 11.13 -12.35
CA GLN A 310 22.55 12.24 -12.03
C GLN A 310 21.98 13.13 -10.92
N ARG A 311 20.69 13.45 -10.97
CA ARG A 311 20.02 14.25 -9.90
C ARG A 311 20.09 13.54 -8.56
N ILE A 312 19.77 12.23 -8.51
CA ILE A 312 19.76 11.42 -7.29
C ILE A 312 21.19 11.30 -6.72
N THR A 313 22.17 11.01 -7.56
CA THR A 313 23.54 10.70 -7.09
C THR A 313 24.40 11.91 -6.80
N ASN A 314 24.10 13.07 -7.40
CA ASN A 314 24.82 14.31 -7.19
C ASN A 314 24.13 15.26 -6.19
N ALA A 315 22.86 14.99 -5.82
CA ALA A 315 22.20 15.78 -4.80
C ALA A 315 22.92 15.60 -3.46
N ALA A 316 23.17 16.70 -2.76
CA ALA A 316 23.72 16.70 -1.41
C ALA A 316 23.13 17.88 -0.63
N SER A 317 22.65 17.62 0.57
CA SER A 317 22.15 18.62 1.50
C SER A 317 22.10 18.05 2.92
N ASP A 318 21.75 18.86 3.90
CA ASP A 318 21.50 18.36 5.27
C ASP A 318 20.36 17.34 5.34
N HIS A 319 19.48 17.34 4.33
CA HIS A 319 18.29 16.49 4.25
C HIS A 319 18.46 15.26 3.35
N TYR A 320 19.50 15.23 2.53
CA TYR A 320 19.69 14.17 1.55
C TYR A 320 21.16 13.85 1.36
N CYS A 321 21.50 12.55 1.37
CA CYS A 321 22.84 12.06 1.09
C CYS A 321 22.75 10.79 0.23
N PHE A 322 23.47 10.79 -0.89
CA PHE A 322 23.78 9.58 -1.63
C PHE A 322 25.20 9.13 -1.32
N LYS A 323 25.34 7.90 -0.82
CA LYS A 323 26.64 7.28 -0.55
C LYS A 323 26.92 6.24 -1.62
N LYS A 324 27.94 6.50 -2.43
CA LYS A 324 28.44 5.52 -3.40
C LYS A 324 29.19 4.42 -2.64
N SER A 325 28.45 3.41 -2.23
CA SER A 325 28.94 2.29 -1.45
C SER A 325 28.51 0.98 -2.08
N GLY A 326 29.24 -0.08 -1.77
CA GLY A 326 28.90 -1.44 -2.17
C GLY A 326 29.05 -2.36 -0.96
N LYS A 327 30.30 -2.74 -0.62
CA LYS A 327 30.57 -3.67 0.49
C LYS A 327 30.43 -3.03 1.88
N GLU A 328 30.48 -1.70 1.98
CA GLU A 328 30.43 -0.96 3.26
C GLU A 328 29.02 -0.53 3.67
N THR A 329 28.01 -0.77 2.84
CA THR A 329 26.62 -0.36 3.09
C THR A 329 26.10 -0.83 4.45
N HIS A 330 26.38 -2.08 4.83
CA HIS A 330 25.98 -2.62 6.14
C HIS A 330 26.63 -1.89 7.31
N LYS A 331 27.92 -1.62 7.23
CA LYS A 331 28.67 -0.86 8.25
C LYS A 331 28.09 0.53 8.42
N GLU A 332 27.84 1.24 7.32
CA GLU A 332 27.25 2.58 7.33
C GLU A 332 25.84 2.59 7.92
N ALA A 333 25.02 1.59 7.57
CA ALA A 333 23.68 1.42 8.12
C ALA A 333 23.72 1.19 9.63
N LEU A 334 24.65 0.34 10.11
CA LEU A 334 24.83 0.02 11.51
C LEU A 334 25.33 1.23 12.31
N GLU A 335 26.32 1.97 11.81
CA GLU A 335 26.80 3.21 12.42
C GLU A 335 25.67 4.23 12.56
N SER A 336 24.84 4.39 11.52
CA SER A 336 23.66 5.26 11.56
C SER A 336 22.63 4.77 12.58
N ALA A 337 22.36 3.48 12.65
CA ALA A 337 21.45 2.89 13.63
C ALA A 337 21.92 3.11 15.06
N LEU A 338 23.21 2.86 15.35
CA LEU A 338 23.78 3.04 16.68
C LEU A 338 23.79 4.50 17.12
N SER A 339 23.96 5.45 16.21
CA SER A 339 23.87 6.89 16.56
C SER A 339 22.50 7.27 17.12
N HIS A 340 21.43 6.56 16.73
CA HIS A 340 20.07 6.82 17.19
C HIS A 340 19.64 5.93 18.36
N TRP A 341 20.09 4.67 18.39
CA TRP A 341 19.51 3.66 19.28
C TRP A 341 20.44 3.10 20.34
N LYS A 342 21.73 3.49 20.37
CA LYS A 342 22.71 2.98 21.35
C LYS A 342 22.21 3.08 22.81
N LYS A 343 21.43 4.11 23.14
CA LYS A 343 20.85 4.31 24.48
C LYS A 343 19.50 3.66 24.67
N LEU A 344 18.92 3.01 23.66
CA LEU A 344 17.58 2.43 23.75
C LEU A 344 17.46 1.34 24.83
N PRO A 345 18.42 0.41 24.99
CA PRO A 345 18.37 -0.59 26.06
C PRO A 345 18.38 0.06 27.46
N GLU A 346 19.17 1.11 27.69
CA GLU A 346 19.21 1.84 28.96
C GLU A 346 17.87 2.53 29.25
N VAL A 347 17.28 3.18 28.25
CA VAL A 347 15.95 3.83 28.36
C VAL A 347 14.87 2.81 28.69
N CYS A 348 14.99 1.58 28.19
CA CYS A 348 14.02 0.51 28.39
C CYS A 348 14.29 -0.36 29.64
N ALA A 349 15.31 -0.04 30.43
CA ALA A 349 15.64 -0.77 31.66
C ALA A 349 14.52 -0.68 32.71
N GLU A 350 13.65 0.32 32.63
CA GLU A 350 12.50 0.50 33.52
C GLU A 350 11.31 1.14 32.80
N ILE A 351 10.10 0.65 33.08
CA ILE A 351 8.85 1.20 32.53
C ILE A 351 8.42 2.43 33.32
N THR A 352 8.51 3.60 32.72
CA THR A 352 7.89 4.85 33.19
C THR A 352 7.19 5.56 32.03
N ALA A 353 6.33 6.53 32.33
CA ALA A 353 5.73 7.35 31.27
C ALA A 353 6.78 8.11 30.46
N GLY A 354 7.86 8.56 31.11
CA GLY A 354 8.98 9.25 30.47
C GLY A 354 9.81 8.33 29.58
N SER A 355 10.20 7.15 30.07
CA SER A 355 11.00 6.18 29.30
C SER A 355 10.21 5.64 28.11
N ARG A 356 8.90 5.37 28.26
CA ARG A 356 8.01 4.98 27.13
C ARG A 356 8.04 6.03 26.03
N LYS A 357 7.78 7.31 26.38
CA LYS A 357 7.75 8.40 25.42
C LYS A 357 9.11 8.53 24.71
N GLN A 358 10.19 8.55 25.46
CA GLN A 358 11.55 8.68 24.93
C GLN A 358 11.91 7.52 23.99
N ALA A 359 11.61 6.26 24.35
CA ALA A 359 11.91 5.10 23.53
C ALA A 359 11.15 5.14 22.19
N PHE A 360 9.87 5.51 22.18
CA PHE A 360 9.10 5.67 20.94
C PHE A 360 9.61 6.84 20.08
N GLU A 361 10.03 7.96 20.68
CA GLU A 361 10.65 9.06 19.96
C GLU A 361 11.97 8.61 19.30
N MET A 362 12.81 7.86 20.02
CA MET A 362 14.05 7.28 19.48
C MET A 362 13.75 6.33 18.32
N LEU A 363 12.74 5.48 18.44
CA LEU A 363 12.38 4.53 17.40
C LEU A 363 11.79 5.23 16.14
N LYS A 364 11.08 6.34 16.32
CA LYS A 364 10.54 7.17 15.22
C LYS A 364 11.60 8.07 14.58
N SER A 365 12.68 8.36 15.29
CA SER A 365 13.72 9.26 14.78
C SER A 365 14.46 8.69 13.59
N PHE A 366 14.60 7.37 13.51
CA PHE A 366 15.37 6.69 12.47
C PHE A 366 14.78 5.35 12.07
N ARG A 367 14.95 4.95 10.80
CA ARG A 367 14.56 3.63 10.31
C ARG A 367 15.44 3.19 9.14
N ILE A 368 15.84 1.90 9.14
CA ILE A 368 16.39 1.25 7.95
C ILE A 368 15.24 0.66 7.16
N ILE A 369 15.15 1.03 5.86
CA ILE A 369 14.09 0.55 4.96
C ILE A 369 14.76 -0.16 3.80
N THR A 370 14.41 -1.43 3.55
CA THR A 370 15.04 -2.28 2.54
C THR A 370 14.08 -2.66 1.42
N ALA A 371 14.62 -2.97 0.23
CA ALA A 371 13.82 -3.45 -0.89
C ALA A 371 13.27 -4.86 -0.64
N SER A 372 14.06 -5.74 0.00
CA SER A 372 13.71 -7.14 0.24
C SER A 372 13.64 -7.49 1.73
N ARG A 373 12.95 -8.59 2.04
CA ARG A 373 12.86 -9.13 3.39
C ARG A 373 14.06 -10.02 3.73
N VAL A 374 14.42 -10.89 2.81
CA VAL A 374 15.45 -11.94 2.95
C VAL A 374 16.70 -11.62 2.14
N GLY A 375 17.77 -12.36 2.37
CA GLY A 375 19.06 -12.16 1.71
C GLY A 375 20.00 -11.24 2.48
N GLN A 376 21.19 -11.01 1.93
CA GLN A 376 22.21 -10.18 2.59
C GLN A 376 21.76 -8.73 2.80
N ASP A 377 21.03 -8.19 1.81
CA ASP A 377 20.54 -6.79 1.85
C ASP A 377 19.09 -6.71 2.35
N GLY A 378 18.57 -7.80 2.96
CA GLY A 378 17.20 -7.87 3.48
C GLY A 378 17.07 -7.36 4.92
N CYS A 379 15.85 -6.91 5.30
CA CYS A 379 15.61 -6.35 6.63
C CYS A 379 15.88 -7.35 7.78
N ILE A 380 15.74 -8.65 7.55
CA ILE A 380 16.08 -9.68 8.56
C ILE A 380 17.54 -9.56 8.94
N LYS A 381 18.43 -9.49 7.95
CA LYS A 381 19.88 -9.41 8.20
C LYS A 381 20.27 -8.14 8.95
N PHE A 382 19.72 -6.99 8.55
CA PHE A 382 19.94 -5.73 9.27
C PHE A 382 19.43 -5.79 10.71
N ASN A 383 18.27 -6.39 10.96
CA ASN A 383 17.74 -6.57 12.31
C ASN A 383 18.66 -7.42 13.18
N GLU A 384 19.20 -8.54 12.67
CA GLU A 384 20.15 -9.40 13.37
C GLU A 384 21.42 -8.62 13.76
N GLU A 385 21.99 -7.85 12.84
CA GLU A 385 23.20 -7.07 13.06
C GLU A 385 22.99 -5.94 14.06
N ILE A 386 21.84 -5.24 14.00
CA ILE A 386 21.50 -4.17 14.94
C ILE A 386 21.26 -4.74 16.33
N MET A 387 20.49 -5.81 16.46
CA MET A 387 20.28 -6.46 17.76
C MET A 387 21.60 -6.86 18.41
N LYS A 388 22.49 -7.50 17.65
CA LYS A 388 23.83 -7.86 18.12
C LYS A 388 24.65 -6.64 18.56
N ALA A 389 24.60 -5.54 17.80
CA ALA A 389 25.35 -4.32 18.11
C ALA A 389 24.78 -3.51 19.29
N LEU A 390 23.52 -3.76 19.65
CA LEU A 390 22.86 -3.21 20.83
C LEU A 390 22.90 -4.16 22.03
N ASP A 391 23.65 -5.27 21.95
CA ASP A 391 23.74 -6.34 22.98
C ASP A 391 22.35 -6.90 23.37
N LEU A 392 21.46 -7.05 22.36
CA LEU A 392 20.13 -7.63 22.51
C LEU A 392 20.17 -9.13 22.12
N ASP A 393 20.26 -10.01 23.10
CA ASP A 393 20.42 -11.46 22.87
C ASP A 393 19.17 -12.13 22.33
N SER A 394 18.02 -11.54 22.56
CA SER A 394 16.72 -12.09 22.13
C SER A 394 15.70 -10.99 21.84
N PRO A 395 14.59 -11.30 21.14
CA PRO A 395 13.49 -10.36 20.99
C PRO A 395 12.86 -9.91 22.32
N GLU A 396 13.08 -10.63 23.42
CA GLU A 396 12.61 -10.30 24.77
C GLU A 396 13.55 -9.35 25.51
N SER A 397 14.72 -9.06 24.96
CA SER A 397 15.67 -8.15 25.62
C SER A 397 15.10 -6.74 25.70
N PRO A 398 15.18 -6.04 26.85
CA PRO A 398 14.75 -4.66 26.98
C PRO A 398 15.44 -3.76 25.95
N GLY A 399 14.66 -2.96 25.24
CA GLY A 399 15.13 -2.18 24.10
C GLY A 399 14.88 -2.84 22.74
N SER A 400 14.45 -4.12 22.70
CA SER A 400 14.04 -4.74 21.44
C SER A 400 12.80 -4.06 20.89
N ALA A 401 12.83 -3.79 19.57
CA ALA A 401 11.72 -3.25 18.83
C ALA A 401 11.02 -4.37 18.03
N LEU A 402 9.70 -4.46 18.16
CA LEU A 402 8.86 -5.51 17.58
C LEU A 402 7.86 -4.93 16.61
N LEU A 403 7.63 -5.60 15.49
CA LEU A 403 6.59 -5.27 14.51
C LEU A 403 5.56 -6.40 14.46
N ILE A 404 4.33 -6.10 14.78
CA ILE A 404 3.24 -7.07 14.73
C ILE A 404 2.95 -7.45 13.28
N SER A 405 2.85 -8.74 13.02
CA SER A 405 2.64 -9.28 11.66
C SER A 405 1.22 -9.78 11.41
N GLN A 406 0.36 -9.86 12.44
CA GLN A 406 -1.03 -10.30 12.33
C GLN A 406 -1.95 -9.51 13.27
N ASN A 407 -3.18 -9.24 12.81
CA ASN A 407 -4.19 -8.61 13.65
C ASN A 407 -4.62 -9.53 14.79
N CYS A 408 -4.76 -9.00 16.00
CA CYS A 408 -5.24 -9.71 17.17
C CYS A 408 -6.30 -8.90 17.91
N ARG A 409 -7.56 -9.37 17.90
CA ARG A 409 -8.67 -8.67 18.59
C ARG A 409 -8.51 -8.68 20.10
N ARG A 410 -7.95 -9.74 20.69
CA ARG A 410 -7.79 -9.90 22.14
C ARG A 410 -6.88 -8.81 22.72
N THR A 411 -5.80 -8.49 22.02
CA THR A 411 -4.81 -7.49 22.44
C THR A 411 -5.04 -6.11 21.82
N ALA A 412 -6.06 -5.97 20.95
CA ALA A 412 -6.30 -4.77 20.14
C ALA A 412 -5.12 -4.37 19.23
N LEU A 413 -4.21 -5.31 18.91
CA LEU A 413 -3.08 -5.08 18.04
C LEU A 413 -3.43 -5.36 16.59
N SER A 414 -2.86 -4.53 15.71
CA SER A 414 -3.00 -4.63 14.27
C SER A 414 -1.65 -4.95 13.60
N ASN A 415 -1.71 -5.56 12.42
CA ASN A 415 -0.53 -5.72 11.59
C ASN A 415 0.11 -4.34 11.30
N GLY A 416 1.42 -4.22 11.55
CA GLY A 416 2.17 -2.98 11.42
C GLY A 416 2.31 -2.19 12.73
N ASP A 417 1.66 -2.58 13.82
CA ASP A 417 1.89 -1.95 15.12
C ASP A 417 3.30 -2.25 15.61
N THR A 418 3.94 -1.21 16.13
CA THR A 418 5.30 -1.32 16.65
C THR A 418 5.29 -1.29 18.17
N GLY A 419 5.89 -2.31 18.79
CA GLY A 419 6.08 -2.42 20.24
C GLY A 419 7.55 -2.30 20.63
N ILE A 420 7.80 -1.92 21.86
CA ILE A 420 9.15 -1.86 22.47
C ILE A 420 9.12 -2.64 23.78
N VAL A 421 10.14 -3.46 23.99
CA VAL A 421 10.30 -4.28 25.18
C VAL A 421 10.96 -3.48 26.30
N PHE A 422 10.40 -3.56 27.50
CA PHE A 422 10.87 -2.91 28.72
C PHE A 422 10.98 -3.92 29.86
N THR A 423 11.86 -3.63 30.83
CA THR A 423 11.86 -4.34 32.11
C THR A 423 10.70 -3.86 32.98
N ASP A 424 9.93 -4.78 33.55
CA ASP A 424 8.91 -4.52 34.57
C ASP A 424 9.53 -4.73 35.95
N SER A 425 10.09 -3.67 36.53
CA SER A 425 10.76 -3.75 37.83
C SER A 425 9.80 -4.03 39.02
N ILE A 426 8.49 -3.80 38.83
CA ILE A 426 7.48 -3.97 39.88
C ILE A 426 7.04 -5.43 39.97
N ASN A 427 6.71 -6.04 38.82
CA ASN A 427 6.16 -7.39 38.76
C ASN A 427 7.22 -8.44 38.37
N GLY A 428 8.40 -8.01 38.01
CA GLY A 428 9.48 -8.83 37.48
C GLY A 428 9.25 -9.24 36.01
N GLY A 429 10.32 -9.48 35.28
CA GLY A 429 10.28 -9.89 33.88
C GLY A 429 10.19 -8.72 32.89
N VAL A 430 9.61 -9.00 31.73
CA VAL A 430 9.52 -8.02 30.64
C VAL A 430 8.09 -7.79 30.18
N LYS A 431 7.81 -6.59 29.74
CA LYS A 431 6.53 -6.15 29.15
C LYS A 431 6.79 -5.47 27.82
N VAL A 432 5.78 -5.48 26.96
CA VAL A 432 5.84 -4.81 25.67
C VAL A 432 4.86 -3.63 25.67
N CYS A 433 5.40 -2.45 25.46
CA CYS A 433 4.61 -1.23 25.32
C CYS A 433 4.29 -0.98 23.85
N PHE A 434 3.05 -0.58 23.57
CA PHE A 434 2.61 -0.05 22.28
C PHE A 434 2.15 1.39 22.48
N GLU A 435 2.38 2.26 21.50
CA GLU A 435 2.13 3.70 21.67
C GLU A 435 0.65 4.02 21.95
N HIS A 436 -0.26 3.30 21.27
CA HIS A 436 -1.70 3.51 21.35
C HIS A 436 -2.38 2.74 22.49
N LEU A 437 -1.65 1.86 23.22
CA LEU A 437 -2.17 1.15 24.38
C LEU A 437 -1.67 1.80 25.66
N GLU A 438 -2.55 2.03 26.61
CA GLU A 438 -2.17 2.55 27.92
C GLU A 438 -1.40 1.52 28.73
N GLU A 439 -1.89 0.29 28.77
CA GLU A 439 -1.32 -0.80 29.55
C GLU A 439 -0.29 -1.61 28.73
N PRO A 440 0.89 -1.91 29.31
CA PRO A 440 1.85 -2.80 28.71
C PRO A 440 1.34 -4.24 28.63
N LEU A 441 1.62 -4.93 27.53
CA LEU A 441 1.23 -6.32 27.34
C LEU A 441 2.32 -7.28 27.82
N SER A 442 1.92 -8.48 28.25
CA SER A 442 2.85 -9.58 28.46
C SER A 442 3.39 -10.05 27.11
N PHE A 443 4.67 -10.40 27.06
CA PHE A 443 5.31 -10.92 25.85
C PHE A 443 4.57 -12.15 25.28
N HIS A 444 4.08 -13.03 26.16
CA HIS A 444 3.34 -14.24 25.78
C HIS A 444 1.94 -13.96 25.18
N ASP A 445 1.40 -12.77 25.36
CA ASP A 445 0.09 -12.39 24.82
C ASP A 445 0.17 -11.84 23.39
N LEU A 446 1.39 -11.61 22.88
CA LEU A 446 1.57 -11.03 21.57
C LEU A 446 1.16 -11.99 20.45
N PRO A 447 0.52 -11.46 19.39
CA PRO A 447 0.40 -12.19 18.14
C PRO A 447 1.78 -12.33 17.47
N PRO A 448 1.90 -13.10 16.37
CA PRO A 448 3.14 -13.21 15.63
C PRO A 448 3.76 -11.84 15.31
N PHE A 449 5.05 -11.73 15.51
CA PHE A 449 5.81 -10.50 15.34
C PHE A 449 7.18 -10.78 14.69
N GLU A 450 7.89 -9.72 14.35
CA GLU A 450 9.29 -9.73 13.88
C GLU A 450 10.03 -8.51 14.45
N SER A 451 11.36 -8.48 14.33
CA SER A 451 12.14 -7.32 14.76
C SER A 451 11.84 -6.10 13.88
N ALA A 452 11.85 -4.90 14.48
CA ALA A 452 11.37 -3.66 13.88
C ALA A 452 12.44 -2.57 13.70
N PHE A 453 13.71 -2.84 13.85
CA PHE A 453 14.77 -1.85 13.57
C PHE A 453 14.93 -1.59 12.08
N ALA A 454 14.83 -2.64 11.28
CA ALA A 454 14.76 -2.55 9.83
C ALA A 454 13.47 -3.20 9.32
N MET A 455 12.88 -2.65 8.26
CA MET A 455 11.68 -3.18 7.63
C MET A 455 11.71 -2.99 6.11
N THR A 456 10.86 -3.71 5.39
CA THR A 456 10.75 -3.49 3.94
C THR A 456 10.00 -2.21 3.63
N VAL A 457 10.26 -1.62 2.44
CA VAL A 457 9.52 -0.43 1.95
C VAL A 457 8.00 -0.68 1.97
N HIS A 458 7.54 -1.90 1.63
CA HIS A 458 6.12 -2.28 1.68
C HIS A 458 5.54 -2.14 3.09
N LYS A 459 6.25 -2.62 4.12
CA LYS A 459 5.81 -2.52 5.52
C LYS A 459 5.90 -1.11 6.08
N ALA A 460 6.75 -0.26 5.50
CA ALA A 460 6.86 1.14 5.84
C ALA A 460 5.77 2.02 5.21
N GLN A 461 4.94 1.49 4.30
CA GLN A 461 3.82 2.24 3.73
C GLN A 461 2.85 2.69 4.83
N GLY A 462 2.29 3.90 4.69
CA GLY A 462 1.47 4.53 5.72
C GLY A 462 2.23 5.04 6.94
N SER A 463 3.55 4.76 7.07
CA SER A 463 4.40 5.27 8.15
C SER A 463 5.35 6.35 7.65
N GLY A 464 5.86 7.19 8.57
CA GLY A 464 6.88 8.18 8.29
C GLY A 464 7.90 8.22 9.42
N PHE A 465 9.17 8.47 9.10
CA PHE A 465 10.28 8.53 10.03
C PHE A 465 11.03 9.85 9.87
N SER A 466 11.64 10.36 10.94
CA SER A 466 12.43 11.59 10.82
C SER A 466 13.60 11.38 9.87
N GLU A 467 14.38 10.33 10.07
CA GLU A 467 15.49 9.95 9.21
C GLU A 467 15.32 8.53 8.69
N VAL A 468 15.71 8.31 7.44
CA VAL A 468 15.67 7.01 6.77
C VAL A 468 17.04 6.66 6.23
N PHE A 469 17.44 5.42 6.39
CA PHE A 469 18.56 4.82 5.68
C PHE A 469 18.00 3.79 4.69
N PHE A 470 18.26 4.00 3.40
CA PHE A 470 17.80 3.12 2.33
C PHE A 470 19.00 2.46 1.64
N PRO A 471 19.38 1.25 2.07
CA PRO A 471 20.39 0.46 1.38
C PRO A 471 19.81 -0.09 0.08
N LEU A 472 20.45 0.20 -1.05
CA LEU A 472 20.13 -0.45 -2.30
C LEU A 472 20.72 -1.86 -2.30
N PRO A 473 20.04 -2.85 -2.90
CA PRO A 473 20.55 -4.20 -2.97
C PRO A 473 21.86 -4.27 -3.78
N THR A 474 22.74 -5.20 -3.42
CA THR A 474 24.01 -5.42 -4.12
C THR A 474 23.84 -6.15 -5.46
N LYS A 475 22.71 -6.82 -5.63
CA LYS A 475 22.31 -7.48 -6.88
C LYS A 475 20.98 -6.93 -7.35
N ASP A 476 20.82 -6.85 -8.67
CA ASP A 476 19.54 -6.44 -9.23
C ASP A 476 18.42 -7.38 -8.82
N THR A 477 17.26 -6.81 -8.51
CA THR A 477 16.04 -7.51 -8.10
C THR A 477 14.82 -6.88 -8.77
N PRO A 478 13.81 -7.67 -9.18
CA PRO A 478 12.57 -7.15 -9.72
C PRO A 478 11.80 -6.26 -8.75
N LEU A 479 12.02 -6.45 -7.45
CA LEU A 479 11.37 -5.62 -6.42
C LEU A 479 11.87 -4.18 -6.44
N LEU A 480 13.09 -3.92 -6.92
CA LEU A 480 13.67 -2.59 -6.96
C LEU A 480 13.16 -1.83 -8.19
N THR A 481 12.00 -1.21 -8.07
CA THR A 481 11.34 -0.41 -9.11
C THR A 481 11.39 1.10 -8.81
N LYS A 482 11.04 1.94 -9.79
CA LYS A 482 10.93 3.40 -9.63
C LYS A 482 9.92 3.76 -8.52
N GLU A 483 8.81 3.03 -8.43
CA GLU A 483 7.77 3.22 -7.42
C GLU A 483 8.26 2.83 -6.01
N LEU A 484 9.03 1.75 -5.90
CA LEU A 484 9.64 1.35 -4.62
C LEU A 484 10.64 2.41 -4.17
N PHE A 485 11.49 2.89 -5.07
CA PHE A 485 12.46 3.94 -4.79
C PHE A 485 11.76 5.24 -4.37
N TYR A 486 10.72 5.66 -5.08
CA TYR A 486 9.89 6.82 -4.74
C TYR A 486 9.22 6.65 -3.37
N THR A 487 8.67 5.47 -3.09
CA THR A 487 8.03 5.18 -1.81
C THR A 487 9.03 5.26 -0.66
N ALA A 488 10.23 4.68 -0.80
CA ALA A 488 11.29 4.77 0.20
C ALA A 488 11.72 6.22 0.46
N LEU A 489 11.94 7.01 -0.61
CA LEU A 489 12.31 8.42 -0.53
C LEU A 489 11.27 9.23 0.27
N THR A 490 10.00 8.97 0.03
CA THR A 490 8.89 9.71 0.67
C THR A 490 8.57 9.27 2.09
N ARG A 491 9.23 8.22 2.63
CA ARG A 491 9.11 7.82 4.06
C ARG A 491 9.89 8.75 4.98
N ALA A 492 10.91 9.43 4.48
CA ALA A 492 11.71 10.36 5.26
C ALA A 492 11.02 11.72 5.41
N ALA A 493 10.87 12.20 6.64
CA ALA A 493 10.31 13.51 6.94
C ALA A 493 11.38 14.61 6.93
N MET A 494 12.60 14.30 7.40
CA MET A 494 13.68 15.26 7.59
C MET A 494 14.92 14.92 6.77
N LYS A 495 15.34 13.63 6.78
CA LYS A 495 16.58 13.23 6.12
C LYS A 495 16.50 11.81 5.57
N ILE A 496 17.10 11.61 4.41
CA ILE A 496 17.33 10.28 3.86
C ILE A 496 18.77 10.10 3.42
N THR A 497 19.35 8.96 3.78
CA THR A 497 20.61 8.48 3.25
C THR A 497 20.34 7.27 2.37
N ILE A 498 20.71 7.35 1.11
CA ILE A 498 20.64 6.23 0.16
C ILE A 498 22.07 5.73 -0.05
N SER A 499 22.30 4.43 0.14
CA SER A 499 23.64 3.82 -0.03
C SER A 499 23.57 2.71 -1.06
N GLY A 500 24.45 2.77 -2.07
CA GLY A 500 24.48 1.79 -3.14
C GLY A 500 25.31 2.20 -4.35
N THR A 501 25.19 1.47 -5.45
CA THR A 501 25.93 1.77 -6.69
C THR A 501 25.06 2.55 -7.68
N LEU A 502 25.71 3.23 -8.64
CA LEU A 502 25.02 3.96 -9.72
C LEU A 502 24.17 3.02 -10.57
N GLU A 503 24.71 1.83 -10.85
CA GLU A 503 24.04 0.80 -11.64
C GLU A 503 22.73 0.36 -10.99
N MET A 504 22.69 0.28 -9.64
CA MET A 504 21.45 -0.06 -8.91
C MET A 504 20.43 1.07 -8.93
N VAL A 505 20.87 2.32 -8.91
CA VAL A 505 19.95 3.46 -9.10
C VAL A 505 19.36 3.43 -10.52
N GLU A 506 20.17 3.25 -11.55
CA GLU A 506 19.70 3.14 -12.94
C GLU A 506 18.73 1.96 -13.11
N ALA A 507 19.09 0.78 -12.58
CA ALA A 507 18.24 -0.41 -12.64
C ALA A 507 16.88 -0.17 -11.98
N ALA A 508 16.83 0.52 -10.82
CA ALA A 508 15.61 0.90 -10.16
C ALA A 508 14.75 1.84 -11.03
N LEU A 509 15.36 2.84 -11.65
CA LEU A 509 14.67 3.86 -12.45
C LEU A 509 14.17 3.34 -13.80
N MET A 510 14.85 2.33 -14.37
CA MET A 510 14.42 1.67 -15.60
C MET A 510 13.19 0.78 -15.42
N LYS A 511 12.97 0.25 -14.21
CA LYS A 511 11.86 -0.64 -13.93
C LYS A 511 10.66 0.17 -13.45
N LYS A 512 9.60 0.15 -14.24
CA LYS A 512 8.28 0.65 -13.84
C LYS A 512 7.40 -0.55 -13.45
N SER A 513 6.64 -0.42 -12.37
CA SER A 513 5.59 -1.37 -12.05
C SER A 513 4.51 -1.25 -13.12
N CYS A 514 4.43 -2.21 -14.03
CA CYS A 514 3.36 -2.29 -15.02
C CYS A 514 2.46 -3.45 -14.67
N ARG A 515 1.23 -3.18 -14.25
CA ARG A 515 0.24 -4.20 -13.96
C ARG A 515 -0.79 -4.28 -15.09
N SER A 516 -0.95 -5.47 -15.65
CA SER A 516 -1.98 -5.72 -16.66
C SER A 516 -3.35 -5.74 -16.00
N THR A 517 -4.17 -4.73 -16.27
CA THR A 517 -5.57 -4.63 -15.80
C THR A 517 -6.44 -3.99 -16.90
N ALA A 518 -7.66 -4.47 -17.07
CA ALA A 518 -8.64 -3.86 -17.96
C ALA A 518 -9.65 -2.97 -17.22
N LEU A 519 -9.46 -2.72 -15.91
CA LEU A 519 -10.40 -2.00 -15.06
C LEU A 519 -10.81 -0.65 -15.68
N ARG A 520 -9.82 0.18 -16.07
CA ARG A 520 -10.09 1.48 -16.70
C ARG A 520 -10.93 1.34 -17.98
N LYS A 521 -10.52 0.45 -18.90
CA LYS A 521 -11.23 0.19 -20.15
C LYS A 521 -12.69 -0.23 -19.89
N ARG A 522 -12.92 -1.05 -18.86
CA ARG A 522 -14.27 -1.49 -18.47
C ARG A 522 -15.09 -0.35 -17.91
N ILE A 523 -14.52 0.50 -17.04
CA ILE A 523 -15.21 1.69 -16.51
C ILE A 523 -15.65 2.60 -17.66
N LEU A 524 -14.75 2.92 -18.58
CA LEU A 524 -15.06 3.78 -19.72
C LEU A 524 -16.15 3.18 -20.62
N SER A 525 -16.08 1.87 -20.91
CA SER A 525 -17.11 1.18 -21.67
C SER A 525 -18.49 1.22 -21.00
N GLN A 526 -18.56 1.08 -19.67
CA GLN A 526 -19.83 1.20 -18.93
C GLN A 526 -20.40 2.61 -18.97
N LEU A 527 -19.53 3.63 -18.88
CA LEU A 527 -19.94 5.04 -18.99
C LEU A 527 -20.46 5.37 -20.39
N GLU A 528 -19.82 4.86 -21.46
CA GLU A 528 -20.27 5.04 -22.86
C GLU A 528 -21.64 4.42 -23.10
N LYS A 529 -21.85 3.17 -22.66
CA LYS A 529 -23.16 2.49 -22.80
C LYS A 529 -24.30 3.27 -22.18
N ALA A 530 -24.11 3.79 -20.98
CA ALA A 530 -25.12 4.56 -20.29
C ALA A 530 -25.39 5.95 -20.95
N ASP A 531 -24.40 6.55 -21.58
CA ASP A 531 -24.59 7.79 -22.33
C ASP A 531 -25.38 7.55 -23.64
N ASP A 532 -25.16 6.41 -24.31
CA ASP A 532 -25.91 6.03 -25.51
C ASP A 532 -27.36 5.66 -25.17
N GLU A 533 -27.60 4.98 -24.05
CA GLU A 533 -28.96 4.72 -23.55
C GLU A 533 -29.73 6.01 -23.26
N LYS A 534 -29.07 7.02 -22.65
CA LYS A 534 -29.70 8.32 -22.38
C LYS A 534 -29.98 9.16 -23.64
N LYS A 535 -29.23 8.95 -24.72
CA LYS A 535 -29.48 9.63 -26.01
C LYS A 535 -30.61 9.01 -26.80
N ASN A 536 -30.91 7.74 -26.53
CA ASN A 536 -31.97 6.98 -27.21
C ASN A 536 -33.32 7.02 -26.48
N LEU A 537 -33.37 7.61 -25.27
CA LEU A 537 -34.57 7.94 -24.50
C LEU A 537 -34.95 9.42 -24.71
#